data_3cc15c981182a4779034f9fe6e11b08f
#
_entry.id   3cc15c981182a4779034f9fe6e11b08f
#
_cell.length_a   1.000
_cell.length_b   1.000
_cell.length_c   1.000
_cell.angle_alpha   90.00
_cell.angle_beta   90.00
_cell.angle_gamma   90.00
#
_symmetry.space_group_name_H-M   'P 1'
#
loop_
_entity.id
_entity.type
_entity.pdbx_description
1 polymer ?
#
loop_
_entity_poly.entity_id
_entity_poly.type
_entity_poly.pdbx_seq_one_letter_code
_entity_poly.pdbx_strand_id
1 'polypeptide(L)' 'TRSDWERVTDEGILDQIDQQIVKLYIVRRLPQMDAAAEIGVDRKTISRRLPHIYNIARRLAQSSPP' A
#
# COMPACT_ATOMS: atom_id res chain seq x y z
N THR A 1 9.40 -0.14 7.71
CA THR A 1 9.80 -1.55 7.64
C THR A 1 8.65 -2.44 7.18
N ARG A 2 8.96 -3.69 6.91
CA ARG A 2 7.95 -4.66 6.50
C ARG A 2 6.85 -4.84 7.55
N SER A 3 7.22 -4.89 8.82
CA SER A 3 6.24 -5.05 9.90
C SER A 3 5.35 -3.82 10.04
N ASP A 4 5.87 -2.62 9.74
CA ASP A 4 5.06 -1.41 9.73
C ASP A 4 3.99 -1.47 8.62
N TRP A 5 4.36 -1.97 7.44
CA TRP A 5 3.42 -2.10 6.34
C TRP A 5 2.39 -3.22 6.58
N GLU A 6 2.78 -4.29 7.23
CA GLU A 6 1.83 -5.32 7.66
C GLU A 6 0.80 -4.74 8.63
N ARG A 7 1.24 -3.89 9.55
CA ARG A 7 0.37 -3.21 10.48
C ARG A 7 -0.61 -2.27 9.75
N VAL A 8 -0.12 -1.52 8.77
CA VAL A 8 -0.99 -0.65 7.95
C VAL A 8 -2.07 -1.47 7.27
N THR A 9 -1.71 -2.64 6.73
CA THR A 9 -2.67 -3.52 6.08
C THR A 9 -3.72 -4.03 7.06
N ASP A 10 -3.31 -4.41 8.27
CA ASP A 10 -4.22 -4.98 9.27
C ASP A 10 -5.11 -3.92 9.93
N GLU A 11 -4.55 -2.74 10.24
CA GLU A 11 -5.26 -1.70 11.02
C GLU A 11 -5.80 -0.57 10.14
N GLY A 12 -5.28 -0.41 8.93
CA GLY A 12 -5.70 0.65 8.03
C GLY A 12 -6.99 0.30 7.29
N ILE A 13 -7.71 1.33 6.87
CA ILE A 13 -8.90 1.14 6.05
C ILE A 13 -8.46 1.11 4.59
N LEU A 14 -7.93 -0.05 4.18
CA LEU A 14 -7.49 -0.28 2.81
C LEU A 14 -8.41 -1.27 2.12
N ASP A 15 -8.86 -0.93 0.92
CA ASP A 15 -9.61 -1.90 0.13
C ASP A 15 -8.68 -2.98 -0.44
N GLN A 16 -9.25 -3.96 -1.13
CA GLN A 16 -8.50 -5.10 -1.62
C GLN A 16 -7.40 -4.69 -2.59
N ILE A 17 -7.67 -3.73 -3.47
CA ILE A 17 -6.67 -3.24 -4.42
C ILE A 17 -5.52 -2.57 -3.69
N ASP A 18 -5.82 -1.71 -2.72
CA ASP A 18 -4.79 -1.02 -1.94
C ASP A 18 -3.92 -2.01 -1.16
N GLN A 19 -4.52 -3.05 -0.60
CA GLN A 19 -3.77 -4.10 0.09
C GLN A 19 -2.80 -4.81 -0.86
N GLN A 20 -3.23 -5.09 -2.08
CA GLN A 20 -2.37 -5.70 -3.08
C GLN A 20 -1.23 -4.78 -3.50
N ILE A 21 -1.52 -3.48 -3.63
CA ILE A 21 -0.47 -2.50 -3.96
C ILE A 21 0.59 -2.47 -2.86
N VAL A 22 0.17 -2.44 -1.60
CA VAL A 22 1.12 -2.47 -0.49
C VAL A 22 1.98 -3.73 -0.56
N LYS A 23 1.35 -4.88 -0.71
CA LYS A 23 2.04 -6.15 -0.73
C LYS A 23 3.04 -6.25 -1.89
N LEU A 24 2.62 -5.90 -3.08
CA LEU A 24 3.41 -6.15 -4.28
C LEU A 24 4.39 -5.01 -4.58
N TYR A 25 3.92 -3.77 -4.51
CA TYR A 25 4.74 -2.64 -4.88
C TYR A 25 5.63 -2.15 -3.74
N ILE A 26 5.09 -2.06 -2.53
CA ILE A 26 5.82 -1.46 -1.40
C ILE A 26 6.67 -2.52 -0.70
N VAL A 27 6.08 -3.63 -0.28
CA VAL A 27 6.79 -4.65 0.50
C VAL A 27 7.71 -5.47 -0.39
N ARG A 28 7.20 -6.01 -1.50
CA ARG A 28 7.99 -6.84 -2.41
C ARG A 28 8.81 -6.04 -3.40
N ARG A 29 8.54 -4.74 -3.51
CA ARG A 29 9.28 -3.81 -4.37
C ARG A 29 9.25 -4.17 -5.85
N LEU A 30 8.13 -4.71 -6.32
CA LEU A 30 7.95 -4.92 -7.76
C LEU A 30 7.81 -3.56 -8.46
N PRO A 31 8.29 -3.43 -9.71
CA PRO A 31 8.00 -2.24 -10.50
C PRO A 31 6.49 -2.03 -10.62
N GLN A 32 6.06 -0.77 -10.78
CA GLN A 32 4.63 -0.46 -10.88
C GLN A 32 3.94 -1.27 -11.98
N MET A 33 4.58 -1.42 -13.13
CA MET A 33 3.99 -2.17 -14.24
C MET A 33 3.77 -3.63 -13.87
N ASP A 34 4.73 -4.24 -13.19
CA ASP A 34 4.63 -5.63 -12.77
C ASP A 34 3.57 -5.82 -11.70
N ALA A 35 3.52 -4.91 -10.72
CA ALA A 35 2.49 -4.94 -9.69
C ALA A 35 1.10 -4.77 -10.31
N ALA A 36 0.96 -3.84 -11.25
CA ALA A 36 -0.31 -3.61 -11.92
C ALA A 36 -0.77 -4.85 -12.69
N ALA A 37 0.14 -5.51 -13.39
CA ALA A 37 -0.17 -6.73 -14.12
C ALA A 37 -0.64 -7.85 -13.18
N GLU A 38 0.02 -8.01 -12.04
CA GLU A 38 -0.36 -9.02 -11.05
C GLU A 38 -1.76 -8.75 -10.48
N ILE A 39 -2.07 -7.48 -10.21
CA ILE A 39 -3.36 -7.10 -9.63
C ILE A 39 -4.47 -7.12 -10.70
N GLY A 40 -4.13 -6.87 -11.96
CA GLY A 40 -5.09 -6.76 -13.03
C GLY A 40 -5.64 -5.35 -13.22
N VAL A 41 -4.83 -4.33 -12.95
CA VAL A 41 -5.20 -2.92 -13.10
C VAL A 41 -4.15 -2.19 -13.94
N ASP A 42 -4.46 -0.97 -14.37
CA ASP A 42 -3.52 -0.11 -15.06
C ASP A 42 -2.47 0.43 -14.07
N ARG A 43 -1.28 0.69 -14.59
CA ARG A 43 -0.23 1.35 -13.80
C ARG A 43 -0.71 2.68 -13.22
N LYS A 44 -1.52 3.42 -13.96
CA LYS A 44 -2.09 4.69 -13.50
C LYS A 44 -2.94 4.52 -12.25
N THR A 45 -3.61 3.39 -12.12
CA THR A 45 -4.41 3.09 -10.93
C THR A 45 -3.51 3.04 -9.69
N ILE A 46 -2.34 2.40 -9.81
CA ILE A 46 -1.37 2.36 -8.71
C ILE A 46 -0.92 3.77 -8.36
N SER A 47 -0.52 4.57 -9.37
CA SER A 47 -0.03 5.93 -9.14
C SER A 47 -1.08 6.81 -8.45
N ARG A 48 -2.35 6.65 -8.80
CA ARG A 48 -3.44 7.43 -8.19
C ARG A 48 -3.68 7.03 -6.74
N ARG A 49 -3.49 5.76 -6.41
CA ARG A 49 -3.82 5.25 -5.09
C ARG A 49 -2.70 5.43 -4.08
N LEU A 50 -1.47 5.58 -4.54
CA LEU A 50 -0.31 5.72 -3.64
C LEU A 50 -0.45 6.87 -2.64
N PRO A 51 -0.89 8.09 -3.02
CA PRO A 51 -1.06 9.16 -2.03
C PRO A 51 -2.04 8.79 -0.92
N HIS A 52 -3.13 8.13 -1.25
CA HIS A 52 -4.10 7.67 -0.27
C HIS A 52 -3.50 6.64 0.69
N ILE A 53 -2.75 5.68 0.14
CA ILE A 53 -2.09 4.64 0.93
C ILE A 53 -1.09 5.27 1.89
N TYR A 54 -0.25 6.18 1.39
CA TYR A 54 0.74 6.86 2.23
C TYR A 54 0.09 7.74 3.30
N ASN A 55 -1.06 8.36 3.01
CA ASN A 55 -1.79 9.13 4.00
C ASN A 55 -2.28 8.26 5.15
N ILE A 56 -2.81 7.09 4.84
CA ILE A 56 -3.27 6.14 5.86
C ILE A 56 -2.09 5.68 6.70
N ALA A 57 -0.97 5.33 6.07
CA ALA A 57 0.23 4.92 6.78
C ALA A 57 0.74 6.00 7.71
N ARG A 58 0.72 7.25 7.24
CA ARG A 58 1.15 8.40 8.05
C ARG A 58 0.27 8.59 9.27
N ARG A 59 -1.05 8.49 9.09
CA ARG A 59 -2.00 8.64 10.19
C ARG A 59 -1.80 7.56 11.25
N LEU A 60 -1.60 6.32 10.83
CA LEU A 60 -1.36 5.22 11.77
C LEU A 60 -0.05 5.41 12.52
N ALA A 61 0.99 5.87 11.83
CA ALA A 61 2.27 6.16 12.48
C ALA A 61 2.15 7.27 13.52
N GLN A 62 1.36 8.32 13.22
CA GLN A 62 1.16 9.43 14.13
C GLN A 62 0.30 9.06 15.34
N SER A 63 -0.63 8.14 15.17
CA SER A 63 -1.51 7.71 16.27
C SER A 63 -0.91 6.63 17.13
N SER A 64 0.23 6.06 16.73
CA SER A 64 0.93 5.06 17.52
C SER A 64 1.59 5.71 18.74
N PRO A 65 1.51 5.10 19.92
CA PRO A 65 2.26 5.60 21.07
C PRO A 65 3.75 5.50 20.81
N PRO A 66 4.54 6.42 21.35
CA PRO A 66 5.98 6.40 21.17
C PRO A 66 6.64 5.17 21.78
#